data_0a13952c190860a1b0cec034ca9cc2e0
#
_entry.id   0a13952c190860a1b0cec034ca9cc2e0
#
_cell.length_a   1.000
_cell.length_b   1.000
_cell.length_c   1.000
_cell.angle_alpha   90.00
_cell.angle_beta   90.00
_cell.angle_gamma   90.00
#
_symmetry.space_group_name_H-M   'P 1'
#
loop_
_entity.id
_entity.type
_entity.pdbx_description
1 polymer ?
#
loop_
_entity_poly.entity_id
_entity_poly.type
_entity_poly.pdbx_seq_one_letter_code
_entity_poly.pdbx_strand_id
1 'polypeptide(L)'
;MDLRQRNIVSLADPQVTQLALAIVPLMSNHEIKDIAVTSLLPASYTNGETVSKLAGQTARLLNGIPLDEGEQRLAFDVFPTPASHLNTQIHKIFPQLDNVVFHSIQVPVFYGMGQMVSVLSDYALDPQSCLASWADNPLMTYHAEKYCTPVTNGEQEMAEEQAAKLHISGLSAVENGLPFWSVADEQRFNLALLSVTLAELIYSQGY
;
A
#
# COMPACT_ATOMS: atom_id res chain seq x y z
N MET A 1 -13.05 -4.91 -19.26
CA MET A 1 -14.11 -4.76 -18.24
C MET A 1 -15.43 -4.60 -18.97
N ASP A 2 -16.44 -5.41 -18.70
CA ASP A 2 -17.76 -5.23 -19.32
C ASP A 2 -18.72 -4.63 -18.28
N LEU A 3 -18.97 -3.32 -18.38
CA LEU A 3 -19.86 -2.59 -17.47
C LEU A 3 -21.33 -2.57 -17.92
N ARG A 4 -21.65 -3.20 -19.06
CA ARG A 4 -23.02 -3.22 -19.61
C ARG A 4 -24.03 -3.92 -18.70
N GLN A 5 -23.54 -4.78 -17.81
CA GLN A 5 -24.37 -5.53 -16.86
C GLN A 5 -24.25 -5.06 -15.41
N ARG A 6 -23.31 -4.15 -15.10
CA ARG A 6 -23.06 -3.66 -13.74
C ARG A 6 -22.76 -2.18 -13.76
N ASN A 7 -23.53 -1.40 -13.03
CA ASN A 7 -23.44 0.05 -12.98
C ASN A 7 -22.53 0.56 -11.83
N ILE A 8 -21.92 -0.35 -11.07
CA ILE A 8 -21.08 -0.01 -9.92
C ILE A 8 -19.67 -0.57 -10.16
N VAL A 9 -18.70 0.31 -10.09
CA VAL A 9 -17.27 -0.01 -10.07
C VAL A 9 -16.69 0.51 -8.77
N SER A 10 -15.94 -0.30 -8.08
CA SER A 10 -15.24 0.08 -6.85
C SER A 10 -13.77 -0.24 -6.93
N LEU A 11 -12.94 0.60 -6.32
CA LEU A 11 -11.56 0.22 -6.03
C LEU A 11 -11.53 -0.91 -5.00
N ALA A 12 -10.49 -1.72 -5.07
CA ALA A 12 -10.16 -2.63 -3.98
C ALA A 12 -9.60 -1.83 -2.77
N ASP A 13 -9.46 -2.52 -1.66
CA ASP A 13 -8.83 -1.98 -0.46
C ASP A 13 -7.46 -1.33 -0.78
N PRO A 14 -7.07 -0.22 -0.12
CA PRO A 14 -5.75 0.39 -0.32
C PRO A 14 -4.58 -0.57 -0.22
N GLN A 15 -4.62 -1.54 0.68
CA GLN A 15 -3.57 -2.56 0.80
C GLN A 15 -3.45 -3.41 -0.47
N VAL A 16 -4.60 -3.76 -1.07
CA VAL A 16 -4.67 -4.55 -2.31
C VAL A 16 -4.25 -3.71 -3.51
N THR A 17 -4.72 -2.47 -3.61
CA THR A 17 -4.38 -1.59 -4.74
C THR A 17 -2.90 -1.22 -4.74
N GLN A 18 -2.31 -0.95 -3.59
CA GLN A 18 -0.88 -0.65 -3.48
C GLN A 18 -0.02 -1.85 -3.89
N LEU A 19 -0.33 -3.05 -3.36
CA LEU A 19 0.34 -4.28 -3.77
C LEU A 19 0.17 -4.54 -5.28
N ALA A 20 -1.06 -4.45 -5.79
CA ALA A 20 -1.36 -4.71 -7.20
C ALA A 20 -0.53 -3.83 -8.14
N LEU A 21 -0.45 -2.53 -7.86
CA LEU A 21 0.36 -1.61 -8.65
C LEU A 21 1.84 -1.95 -8.62
N ALA A 22 2.37 -2.34 -7.46
CA ALA A 22 3.78 -2.71 -7.34
C ALA A 22 4.14 -4.00 -8.09
N ILE A 23 3.23 -4.99 -8.13
CA ILE A 23 3.53 -6.30 -8.71
C ILE A 23 3.16 -6.44 -10.19
N VAL A 24 2.18 -5.68 -10.71
CA VAL A 24 1.76 -5.76 -12.13
C VAL A 24 2.93 -5.62 -13.10
N PRO A 25 3.84 -4.64 -12.96
CA PRO A 25 4.98 -4.53 -13.85
C PRO A 25 5.91 -5.75 -13.80
N LEU A 26 6.04 -6.37 -12.62
CA LEU A 26 6.88 -7.55 -12.43
C LEU A 26 6.28 -8.79 -13.10
N MET A 27 4.96 -8.95 -12.99
CA MET A 27 4.24 -10.10 -13.58
C MET A 27 4.30 -10.15 -15.11
N SER A 28 4.62 -9.03 -15.75
CA SER A 28 4.77 -8.98 -17.21
C SER A 28 6.04 -9.70 -17.69
N ASN A 29 7.06 -9.77 -16.84
CA ASN A 29 8.38 -10.28 -17.18
C ASN A 29 8.79 -11.51 -16.36
N HIS A 30 8.07 -11.81 -15.29
CA HIS A 30 8.42 -12.86 -14.34
C HIS A 30 7.20 -13.67 -13.93
N GLU A 31 7.39 -14.97 -13.76
CA GLU A 31 6.40 -15.84 -13.16
C GLU A 31 6.47 -15.70 -11.64
N ILE A 32 5.43 -15.06 -11.07
CA ILE A 32 5.30 -14.87 -9.64
C ILE A 32 4.39 -15.98 -9.11
N LYS A 33 4.86 -16.69 -8.08
CA LYS A 33 4.15 -17.81 -7.48
C LYS A 33 3.46 -17.44 -6.19
N ASP A 34 4.23 -16.96 -5.24
CA ASP A 34 3.76 -16.62 -3.91
C ASP A 34 4.12 -15.19 -3.54
N ILE A 35 3.27 -14.56 -2.75
CA ILE A 35 3.50 -13.21 -2.25
C ILE A 35 3.18 -13.18 -0.75
N ALA A 36 4.12 -12.66 0.04
CA ALA A 36 3.86 -12.27 1.41
C ALA A 36 3.96 -10.75 1.53
N VAL A 37 2.96 -10.13 2.14
CA VAL A 37 2.92 -8.69 2.34
C VAL A 37 2.53 -8.35 3.78
N THR A 38 3.33 -7.49 4.40
CA THR A 38 3.04 -6.91 5.69
C THR A 38 2.74 -5.43 5.51
N SER A 39 1.48 -5.04 5.76
CA SER A 39 1.01 -3.66 5.67
C SER A 39 1.06 -2.99 7.04
N LEU A 40 1.70 -1.83 7.12
CA LEU A 40 1.69 -0.94 8.27
C LEU A 40 0.61 0.12 8.05
N LEU A 41 -0.49 -0.01 8.79
CA LEU A 41 -1.69 0.80 8.61
C LEU A 41 -1.65 2.05 9.47
N PRO A 42 -1.76 3.26 8.89
CA PRO A 42 -1.87 4.50 9.64
C PRO A 42 -3.26 4.64 10.28
N ALA A 43 -3.41 5.59 11.20
CA ALA A 43 -4.70 5.90 11.80
C ALA A 43 -5.76 6.34 10.76
N SER A 44 -5.33 7.08 9.74
CA SER A 44 -6.18 7.54 8.62
C SER A 44 -6.76 6.41 7.78
N TYR A 45 -6.13 5.25 7.76
CA TYR A 45 -6.67 4.07 7.06
C TYR A 45 -8.04 3.66 7.62
N THR A 46 -8.24 3.80 8.93
CA THR A 46 -9.54 3.54 9.55
C THR A 46 -10.52 4.69 9.30
N ASN A 47 -10.22 5.89 9.77
CA ASN A 47 -10.99 7.13 9.56
C ASN A 47 -10.33 8.33 10.25
N GLY A 48 -10.89 9.54 10.03
CA GLY A 48 -10.41 10.78 10.64
C GLY A 48 -10.59 10.84 12.16
N GLU A 49 -11.58 10.13 12.72
CA GLU A 49 -11.77 10.04 14.18
C GLU A 49 -10.60 9.29 14.83
N THR A 50 -10.14 8.21 14.20
CA THR A 50 -8.96 7.46 14.66
C THR A 50 -7.70 8.31 14.65
N VAL A 51 -7.53 9.19 13.65
CA VAL A 51 -6.43 10.17 13.60
C VAL A 51 -6.51 11.12 14.80
N SER A 52 -7.68 11.69 15.07
CA SER A 52 -7.91 12.60 16.20
C SER A 52 -7.68 11.89 17.55
N LYS A 53 -8.11 10.64 17.66
CA LYS A 53 -7.90 9.81 18.86
C LYS A 53 -6.40 9.53 19.07
N LEU A 54 -5.65 9.18 18.04
CA LEU A 54 -4.20 8.98 18.14
C LEU A 54 -3.50 10.26 18.62
N ALA A 55 -3.86 11.42 18.07
CA ALA A 55 -3.30 12.70 18.49
C ALA A 55 -3.60 13.01 19.97
N GLY A 56 -4.87 12.84 20.38
CA GLY A 56 -5.30 13.06 21.76
C GLY A 56 -4.61 12.11 22.75
N GLN A 57 -4.51 10.83 22.44
CA GLN A 57 -3.81 9.85 23.27
C GLN A 57 -2.31 10.18 23.38
N THR A 58 -1.69 10.56 22.28
CA THR A 58 -0.27 10.97 22.26
C THR A 58 -0.04 12.14 23.20
N ALA A 59 -0.85 13.19 23.10
CA ALA A 59 -0.74 14.36 23.97
C ALA A 59 -0.97 14.02 25.45
N ARG A 60 -2.00 13.21 25.77
CA ARG A 60 -2.27 12.76 27.16
C ARG A 60 -1.09 12.00 27.76
N LEU A 61 -0.59 10.98 27.04
CA LEU A 61 0.49 10.12 27.54
C LEU A 61 1.81 10.87 27.72
N LEU A 62 2.15 11.80 26.80
CA LEU A 62 3.34 12.65 26.95
C LEU A 62 3.25 13.60 28.16
N ASN A 63 2.04 13.98 28.57
CA ASN A 63 1.81 14.78 29.76
C ASN A 63 1.57 13.94 31.03
N GLY A 64 1.82 12.64 30.99
CA GLY A 64 1.64 11.74 32.15
C GLY A 64 0.17 11.49 32.52
N ILE A 65 -0.78 11.79 31.62
CA ILE A 65 -2.20 11.56 31.84
C ILE A 65 -2.55 10.17 31.29
N PRO A 66 -3.02 9.23 32.13
CA PRO A 66 -3.38 7.90 31.66
C PRO A 66 -4.58 7.92 30.71
N LEU A 67 -4.71 6.88 29.92
CA LEU A 67 -5.90 6.61 29.11
C LEU A 67 -7.05 6.14 30.00
N ASP A 68 -8.27 6.24 29.49
CA ASP A 68 -9.45 5.77 30.20
C ASP A 68 -9.47 4.23 30.29
N GLU A 69 -10.09 3.69 31.30
CA GLU A 69 -10.19 2.25 31.50
C GLU A 69 -10.95 1.61 30.30
N GLY A 70 -10.36 0.57 29.70
CA GLY A 70 -10.92 -0.10 28.54
C GLY A 70 -10.73 0.63 27.20
N GLU A 71 -10.11 1.82 27.20
CA GLU A 71 -9.80 2.53 25.97
C GLU A 71 -8.68 1.79 25.20
N GLN A 72 -8.95 1.42 23.94
CA GLN A 72 -7.90 0.84 23.08
C GLN A 72 -6.78 1.84 22.85
N ARG A 73 -5.57 1.46 23.22
CA ARG A 73 -4.38 2.26 23.01
C ARG A 73 -3.97 2.23 21.54
N LEU A 74 -3.79 3.41 20.96
CA LEU A 74 -3.24 3.64 19.64
C LEU A 74 -1.83 4.26 19.72
N ALA A 75 -1.66 5.20 20.64
CA ALA A 75 -0.40 5.91 20.79
C ALA A 75 0.69 5.02 21.41
N PHE A 76 1.84 4.97 20.74
CA PHE A 76 3.01 4.17 21.15
C PHE A 76 2.73 2.67 21.24
N ASP A 77 1.79 2.16 20.45
CA ASP A 77 1.45 0.74 20.41
C ASP A 77 1.26 0.24 18.97
N VAL A 78 1.41 -1.05 18.76
CA VAL A 78 1.18 -1.73 17.49
C VAL A 78 0.37 -3.00 17.71
N PHE A 79 -0.58 -3.30 16.83
CA PHE A 79 -1.39 -4.49 16.95
C PHE A 79 -1.87 -5.02 15.60
N PRO A 80 -2.03 -6.35 15.46
CA PRO A 80 -2.54 -6.94 14.23
C PRO A 80 -4.01 -6.60 14.02
N THR A 81 -4.41 -6.48 12.76
CA THR A 81 -5.80 -6.31 12.34
C THR A 81 -6.23 -7.43 11.40
N PRO A 82 -7.53 -7.77 11.34
CA PRO A 82 -8.03 -8.81 10.43
C PRO A 82 -7.78 -8.44 8.96
N ALA A 83 -7.25 -9.39 8.18
CA ALA A 83 -6.88 -9.20 6.78
C ALA A 83 -7.51 -10.24 5.82
N SER A 84 -8.34 -11.15 6.30
CA SER A 84 -8.87 -12.27 5.50
C SER A 84 -9.68 -11.85 4.27
N HIS A 85 -10.32 -10.68 4.29
CA HIS A 85 -11.09 -10.16 3.15
C HIS A 85 -10.20 -9.73 1.98
N LEU A 86 -8.92 -9.42 2.21
CA LEU A 86 -7.97 -8.94 1.19
C LEU A 86 -7.65 -10.04 0.18
N ASN A 87 -7.55 -11.30 0.63
CA ASN A 87 -7.30 -12.44 -0.26
C ASN A 87 -8.39 -12.60 -1.32
N THR A 88 -9.65 -12.40 -0.95
CA THR A 88 -10.75 -12.44 -1.93
C THR A 88 -10.64 -11.31 -2.96
N GLN A 89 -10.16 -10.15 -2.56
CA GLN A 89 -10.00 -9.01 -3.46
C GLN A 89 -8.84 -9.21 -4.43
N ILE A 90 -7.67 -9.63 -3.92
CA ILE A 90 -6.48 -9.83 -4.76
C ILE A 90 -6.70 -10.94 -5.79
N HIS A 91 -7.35 -12.06 -5.42
CA HIS A 91 -7.66 -13.14 -6.37
C HIS A 91 -8.70 -12.75 -7.43
N LYS A 92 -9.56 -11.76 -7.18
CA LYS A 92 -10.43 -11.21 -8.22
C LYS A 92 -9.64 -10.41 -9.27
N ILE A 93 -8.55 -9.77 -8.87
CA ILE A 93 -7.68 -9.00 -9.77
C ILE A 93 -6.69 -9.92 -10.48
N PHE A 94 -6.09 -10.86 -9.75
CA PHE A 94 -5.07 -11.79 -10.24
C PHE A 94 -5.44 -13.25 -9.92
N PRO A 95 -6.33 -13.86 -10.72
CA PRO A 95 -6.76 -15.25 -10.50
C PRO A 95 -5.61 -16.28 -10.63
N GLN A 96 -4.51 -15.86 -11.26
CA GLN A 96 -3.32 -16.70 -11.49
C GLN A 96 -2.35 -16.74 -10.31
N LEU A 97 -2.53 -15.89 -9.28
CA LEU A 97 -1.72 -15.95 -8.07
C LEU A 97 -2.25 -17.05 -7.15
N ASP A 98 -1.42 -18.05 -6.84
CA ASP A 98 -1.83 -19.18 -6.01
C ASP A 98 -1.91 -18.80 -4.53
N ASN A 99 -0.87 -18.16 -4.01
CA ASN A 99 -0.76 -17.82 -2.60
C ASN A 99 -0.40 -16.35 -2.39
N VAL A 100 -1.30 -15.60 -1.76
CA VAL A 100 -1.01 -14.25 -1.28
C VAL A 100 -1.35 -14.18 0.21
N VAL A 101 -0.36 -13.87 1.03
CA VAL A 101 -0.52 -13.76 2.48
C VAL A 101 -0.43 -12.31 2.89
N PHE A 102 -1.52 -11.78 3.46
CA PHE A 102 -1.56 -10.44 4.03
C PHE A 102 -1.41 -10.47 5.55
N HIS A 103 -0.49 -9.67 6.05
CA HIS A 103 -0.39 -9.30 7.46
C HIS A 103 -0.67 -7.81 7.57
N SER A 104 -1.69 -7.44 8.33
CA SER A 104 -2.08 -6.05 8.55
C SER A 104 -1.79 -5.67 10.00
N ILE A 105 -1.04 -4.59 10.18
CA ILE A 105 -0.59 -4.12 11.50
C ILE A 105 -0.93 -2.64 11.61
N GLN A 106 -1.76 -2.30 12.60
CA GLN A 106 -2.00 -0.90 12.96
C GLN A 106 -0.76 -0.33 13.64
N VAL A 107 -0.30 0.82 13.18
CA VAL A 107 0.88 1.52 13.72
C VAL A 107 0.53 2.94 14.16
N PRO A 108 1.28 3.55 15.11
CA PRO A 108 1.00 4.89 15.62
C PRO A 108 1.51 5.98 14.67
N VAL A 109 1.10 5.90 13.40
CA VAL A 109 1.36 6.86 12.33
C VAL A 109 0.04 7.48 11.91
N PHE A 110 0.02 8.77 11.62
CA PHE A 110 -1.20 9.49 11.27
C PHE A 110 -1.67 9.16 9.85
N TYR A 111 -0.77 9.29 8.87
CA TYR A 111 -1.03 9.14 7.43
C TYR A 111 0.09 8.38 6.74
N GLY A 112 -0.24 7.78 5.63
CA GLY A 112 0.70 7.06 4.77
C GLY A 112 0.89 5.61 5.17
N MET A 113 0.63 4.72 4.22
CA MET A 113 0.72 3.27 4.40
C MET A 113 2.03 2.74 3.84
N GLY A 114 2.73 1.95 4.66
CA GLY A 114 3.92 1.20 4.24
C GLY A 114 3.62 -0.28 4.04
N GLN A 115 4.26 -0.90 3.05
CA GLN A 115 4.19 -2.35 2.84
C GLN A 115 5.58 -2.95 2.67
N MET A 116 5.90 -3.95 3.47
CA MET A 116 7.01 -4.85 3.20
C MET A 116 6.47 -6.00 2.35
N VAL A 117 6.96 -6.13 1.14
CA VAL A 117 6.51 -7.13 0.16
C VAL A 117 7.64 -8.10 -0.11
N SER A 118 7.35 -9.39 -0.10
CA SER A 118 8.24 -10.45 -0.57
C SER A 118 7.55 -11.21 -1.70
N VAL A 119 8.09 -11.09 -2.88
CA VAL A 119 7.65 -11.84 -4.06
C VAL A 119 8.52 -13.07 -4.19
N LEU A 120 7.92 -14.24 -4.34
CA LEU A 120 8.61 -15.51 -4.52
C LEU A 120 8.35 -16.08 -5.91
N SER A 121 9.37 -16.72 -6.47
CA SER A 121 9.35 -17.37 -7.79
C SER A 121 10.14 -18.66 -7.73
N ASP A 122 9.85 -19.58 -8.65
CA ASP A 122 10.66 -20.80 -8.81
C ASP A 122 12.04 -20.51 -9.46
N TYR A 123 12.22 -19.33 -10.01
CA TYR A 123 13.45 -18.87 -10.66
C TYR A 123 13.97 -17.59 -10.01
N ALA A 124 15.28 -17.39 -10.07
CA ALA A 124 15.88 -16.15 -9.59
C ALA A 124 15.31 -14.94 -10.35
N LEU A 125 14.85 -13.94 -9.58
CA LEU A 125 14.36 -12.68 -10.12
C LEU A 125 15.54 -11.72 -10.30
N ASP A 126 15.67 -11.15 -11.50
CA ASP A 126 16.70 -10.14 -11.77
C ASP A 126 16.25 -8.76 -11.27
N PRO A 127 16.93 -8.17 -10.25
CA PRO A 127 16.55 -6.85 -9.73
C PRO A 127 16.60 -5.75 -10.79
N GLN A 128 17.50 -5.82 -11.77
CA GLN A 128 17.63 -4.78 -12.80
C GLN A 128 16.41 -4.80 -13.74
N SER A 129 15.94 -5.99 -14.11
CA SER A 129 14.72 -6.14 -14.89
C SER A 129 13.49 -5.61 -14.14
N CYS A 130 13.41 -5.86 -12.81
CA CYS A 130 12.35 -5.35 -11.97
C CYS A 130 12.38 -3.82 -11.88
N LEU A 131 13.55 -3.21 -11.72
CA LEU A 131 13.72 -1.76 -11.71
C LEU A 131 13.29 -1.13 -13.03
N ALA A 132 13.68 -1.72 -14.17
CA ALA A 132 13.24 -1.26 -15.49
C ALA A 132 11.70 -1.29 -15.61
N SER A 133 11.07 -2.35 -15.09
CA SER A 133 9.61 -2.48 -15.11
C SER A 133 8.87 -1.38 -14.32
N TRP A 134 9.47 -0.88 -13.23
CA TRP A 134 8.89 0.21 -12.44
C TRP A 134 9.21 1.60 -13.01
N ALA A 135 10.37 1.77 -13.66
CA ALA A 135 10.85 3.08 -14.13
C ALA A 135 9.91 3.74 -15.16
N ASP A 136 9.25 2.93 -15.98
CA ASP A 136 8.35 3.42 -17.04
C ASP A 136 6.94 3.77 -16.51
N ASN A 137 6.63 3.50 -15.25
CA ASN A 137 5.32 3.76 -14.68
C ASN A 137 5.26 5.17 -14.04
N PRO A 138 4.46 6.12 -14.58
CA PRO A 138 4.37 7.49 -14.07
C PRO A 138 3.81 7.60 -12.65
N LEU A 139 3.12 6.58 -12.18
CA LEU A 139 2.56 6.51 -10.81
C LEU A 139 3.57 6.04 -9.77
N MET A 140 4.81 5.71 -10.18
CA MET A 140 5.82 5.11 -9.31
C MET A 140 7.11 5.92 -9.29
N THR A 141 7.85 5.78 -8.20
CA THR A 141 9.21 6.28 -8.08
C THR A 141 10.05 5.28 -7.28
N TYR A 142 11.18 4.85 -7.84
CA TYR A 142 12.14 4.01 -7.14
C TYR A 142 13.26 4.84 -6.50
N HIS A 143 13.61 4.51 -5.26
CA HIS A 143 14.68 5.15 -4.49
C HIS A 143 15.78 4.14 -4.16
N ALA A 144 16.92 4.27 -4.82
CA ALA A 144 18.04 3.33 -4.69
C ALA A 144 18.81 3.48 -3.38
N GLU A 145 18.98 4.73 -2.91
CA GLU A 145 19.92 5.06 -1.85
C GLU A 145 19.32 5.19 -0.45
N LYS A 146 17.99 5.29 -0.36
CA LYS A 146 17.30 5.50 0.92
C LYS A 146 15.97 4.78 0.98
N TYR A 147 15.60 4.34 2.17
CA TYR A 147 14.24 3.88 2.42
C TYR A 147 13.28 5.07 2.48
N CYS A 148 12.18 4.94 1.76
CA CYS A 148 11.08 5.88 1.83
C CYS A 148 10.29 5.68 3.13
N THR A 149 9.77 6.74 3.70
CA THR A 149 8.85 6.65 4.84
C THR A 149 7.55 7.39 4.53
N PRO A 150 6.42 7.00 5.14
CA PRO A 150 5.15 7.69 4.94
C PRO A 150 5.24 9.19 5.19
N VAL A 151 5.93 9.58 6.27
CA VAL A 151 6.05 10.97 6.69
C VAL A 151 6.91 11.78 5.72
N THR A 152 8.17 11.35 5.50
CA THR A 152 9.12 12.14 4.70
C THR A 152 8.71 12.28 3.23
N ASN A 153 8.13 11.24 2.64
CA ASN A 153 7.69 11.31 1.25
C ASN A 153 6.39 12.11 1.10
N GLY A 154 5.43 11.94 2.01
CA GLY A 154 4.20 12.73 2.01
C GLY A 154 4.46 14.22 2.20
N GLU A 155 5.36 14.60 3.11
CA GLU A 155 5.76 15.99 3.32
C GLU A 155 6.45 16.59 2.08
N GLN A 156 7.33 15.84 1.43
CA GLN A 156 8.02 16.29 0.21
C GLN A 156 7.03 16.51 -0.94
N GLU A 157 6.14 15.55 -1.20
CA GLU A 157 5.11 15.69 -2.24
C GLU A 157 4.20 16.89 -2.02
N MET A 158 3.80 17.14 -0.77
CA MET A 158 2.97 18.30 -0.42
C MET A 158 3.72 19.62 -0.58
N ALA A 159 4.98 19.67 -0.16
CA ALA A 159 5.82 20.87 -0.26
C ALA A 159 6.12 21.26 -1.72
N GLU A 160 6.25 20.26 -2.60
CA GLU A 160 6.54 20.44 -4.02
C GLU A 160 5.28 20.49 -4.90
N GLU A 161 4.08 20.45 -4.29
CA GLU A 161 2.78 20.40 -4.98
C GLU A 161 2.71 19.28 -6.04
N GLN A 162 3.42 18.18 -5.79
CA GLN A 162 3.46 17.04 -6.71
C GLN A 162 2.24 16.13 -6.52
N ALA A 163 1.91 15.42 -7.59
CA ALA A 163 0.94 14.34 -7.51
C ALA A 163 1.48 13.21 -6.62
N ALA A 164 0.62 12.67 -5.77
CA ALA A 164 0.98 11.53 -4.92
C ALA A 164 1.41 10.32 -5.78
N LYS A 165 2.43 9.60 -5.34
CA LYS A 165 3.00 8.45 -6.03
C LYS A 165 3.16 7.25 -5.11
N LEU A 166 3.37 6.09 -5.71
CA LEU A 166 3.87 4.91 -5.04
C LEU A 166 5.41 4.95 -5.03
N HIS A 167 5.99 5.03 -3.84
CA HIS A 167 7.44 5.03 -3.66
C HIS A 167 7.92 3.62 -3.33
N ILE A 168 8.90 3.12 -4.07
CA ILE A 168 9.52 1.82 -3.87
C ILE A 168 10.98 2.00 -3.47
N SER A 169 11.45 1.21 -2.52
CA SER A 169 12.83 1.23 -2.04
C SER A 169 13.24 -0.12 -1.45
N GLY A 170 14.51 -0.27 -1.09
CA GLY A 170 15.01 -1.45 -0.39
C GLY A 170 14.91 -2.75 -1.19
N LEU A 171 14.95 -2.64 -2.51
CA LEU A 171 14.97 -3.81 -3.38
C LEU A 171 16.25 -4.61 -3.15
N SER A 172 16.10 -5.89 -2.87
CA SER A 172 17.21 -6.81 -2.74
C SER A 172 16.87 -8.14 -3.38
N ALA A 173 17.88 -8.82 -3.94
CA ALA A 173 17.70 -10.18 -4.44
C ALA A 173 18.02 -11.19 -3.34
N VAL A 174 17.16 -12.17 -3.18
CA VAL A 174 17.42 -13.40 -2.42
C VAL A 174 17.26 -14.59 -3.36
N GLU A 175 17.72 -15.76 -2.96
CA GLU A 175 17.86 -16.92 -3.85
C GLU A 175 16.61 -17.20 -4.73
N ASN A 176 15.41 -17.14 -4.14
CA ASN A 176 14.15 -17.39 -4.85
C ASN A 176 13.12 -16.28 -4.57
N GLY A 177 13.56 -15.04 -4.44
CA GLY A 177 12.63 -13.98 -4.09
C GLY A 177 13.16 -12.58 -4.31
N LEU A 178 12.26 -11.64 -4.18
CA LEU A 178 12.50 -10.22 -4.35
C LEU A 178 11.76 -9.44 -3.26
N PRO A 179 12.37 -9.24 -2.09
CA PRO A 179 11.81 -8.35 -1.10
C PRO A 179 12.03 -6.88 -1.50
N PHE A 180 11.00 -6.08 -1.24
CA PHE A 180 11.06 -4.62 -1.39
C PHE A 180 10.11 -3.94 -0.41
N TRP A 181 10.34 -2.66 -0.20
CA TRP A 181 9.50 -1.77 0.59
C TRP A 181 8.73 -0.81 -0.31
N SER A 182 7.44 -0.64 -0.08
CA SER A 182 6.62 0.35 -0.78
C SER A 182 5.88 1.26 0.19
N VAL A 183 5.72 2.52 -0.19
CA VAL A 183 5.03 3.55 0.60
C VAL A 183 4.16 4.41 -0.31
N ALA A 184 2.95 4.67 0.11
CA ALA A 184 2.07 5.66 -0.51
C ALA A 184 1.19 6.33 0.55
N ASP A 185 0.73 7.54 0.27
CA ASP A 185 -0.37 8.17 1.01
C ASP A 185 -1.68 7.49 0.59
N GLU A 186 -2.27 6.68 1.47
CA GLU A 186 -3.45 5.89 1.14
C GLU A 186 -4.68 6.75 0.84
N GLN A 187 -4.75 7.96 1.39
CA GLN A 187 -5.85 8.89 1.12
C GLN A 187 -5.68 9.60 -0.23
N ARG A 188 -4.49 10.16 -0.48
CA ARG A 188 -4.20 10.94 -1.68
C ARG A 188 -3.96 10.04 -2.90
N PHE A 189 -3.18 8.98 -2.74
CA PHE A 189 -2.81 8.07 -3.82
C PHE A 189 -3.86 6.99 -4.04
N ASN A 190 -4.05 6.09 -3.07
CA ASN A 190 -4.89 4.91 -3.27
C ASN A 190 -6.38 5.25 -3.39
N LEU A 191 -6.88 6.21 -2.64
CA LEU A 191 -8.29 6.57 -2.70
C LEU A 191 -8.55 7.70 -3.70
N ALA A 192 -7.93 8.85 -3.57
CA ALA A 192 -8.28 10.00 -4.40
C ALA A 192 -7.77 9.83 -5.85
N LEU A 193 -6.46 9.71 -6.05
CA LEU A 193 -5.86 9.66 -7.39
C LEU A 193 -6.34 8.45 -8.19
N LEU A 194 -6.33 7.25 -7.61
CA LEU A 194 -6.75 6.05 -8.33
C LEU A 194 -8.25 6.04 -8.62
N SER A 195 -9.09 6.69 -7.80
CA SER A 195 -10.52 6.83 -8.11
C SER A 195 -10.74 7.72 -9.33
N VAL A 196 -10.02 8.84 -9.42
CA VAL A 196 -10.09 9.73 -10.60
C VAL A 196 -9.57 9.00 -11.84
N THR A 197 -8.41 8.35 -11.75
CA THR A 197 -7.84 7.57 -12.86
C THR A 197 -8.79 6.47 -13.34
N LEU A 198 -9.46 5.78 -12.41
CA LEU A 198 -10.46 4.77 -12.75
C LEU A 198 -11.67 5.39 -13.45
N ALA A 199 -12.16 6.53 -12.98
CA ALA A 199 -13.28 7.24 -13.60
C ALA A 199 -12.94 7.71 -15.03
N GLU A 200 -11.74 8.27 -15.24
CA GLU A 200 -11.23 8.66 -16.55
C GLU A 200 -11.11 7.46 -17.51
N LEU A 201 -10.62 6.33 -17.00
CA LEU A 201 -10.53 5.09 -17.79
C LEU A 201 -11.93 4.61 -18.23
N ILE A 202 -12.90 4.60 -17.32
CA ILE A 202 -14.28 4.21 -17.62
C ILE A 202 -14.88 5.13 -18.66
N TYR A 203 -14.74 6.42 -18.47
CA TYR A 203 -15.24 7.43 -19.43
C TYR A 203 -14.60 7.29 -20.82
N SER A 204 -13.28 7.05 -20.88
CA SER A 204 -12.57 6.87 -22.15
C SER A 204 -12.99 5.61 -22.92
N GLN A 205 -13.52 4.61 -22.23
CA GLN A 205 -14.08 3.38 -22.82
C GLN A 205 -15.56 3.52 -23.24
N GLY A 206 -16.15 4.71 -23.06
CA GLY A 206 -17.51 5.00 -23.50
C GLY A 206 -18.62 4.48 -22.58
N TYR A 207 -18.32 4.38 -21.28
CA TYR A 207 -19.30 4.02 -20.25
C TYR A 207 -19.79 5.22 -19.46
#